data_b7c3d2753cf53fb7e8abfc2e62984690
#
_entry.id   b7c3d2753cf53fb7e8abfc2e62984690
#
_cell.length_a   1.000
_cell.length_b   1.000
_cell.length_c   1.000
_cell.angle_alpha   90.00
_cell.angle_beta   90.00
_cell.angle_gamma   90.00
#
_symmetry.space_group_name_H-M   'P 1'
#
loop_
_entity.id
_entity.type
_entity.pdbx_description
1 polymer ?
#
loop_
_entity_poly.entity_id
_entity_poly.type
_entity_poly.pdbx_seq_one_letter_code
_entity_poly.pdbx_strand_id
1 'polypeptide(L)'
;MHKHNLKKDLSAHVNPQRPSYAAGEEGGLLICTWPKGGALSLPFVYSNEVWTGIEYQVASHLMLMGMVDEGLEIVRTCRDRYDGRVRNPFDEYECGHWYARAMSSYGLLQGLSGARYDAVDQVLHLQPSITGDFRCFLSTATGYGTVGVKGGKPFLEVASGQIEVKSIQYKAKA
;
A
#
# COMPACT_ATOMS: atom_id res chain seq x y z
N MET A 1 -0.33 14.19 2.67
CA MET A 1 -0.42 13.14 3.71
C MET A 1 0.96 12.78 4.24
N HIS A 2 1.91 12.28 3.44
CA HIS A 2 3.25 11.91 3.89
C HIS A 2 3.89 12.96 4.83
N LYS A 3 4.08 14.19 4.40
CA LYS A 3 4.72 15.28 5.16
C LYS A 3 4.12 15.55 6.56
N HIS A 4 2.80 15.38 6.72
CA HIS A 4 2.12 15.82 7.96
C HIS A 4 1.69 14.65 8.83
N ASN A 5 1.31 13.52 8.21
CA ASN A 5 0.72 12.39 8.91
C ASN A 5 1.75 11.32 9.29
N LEU A 6 2.84 11.15 8.51
CA LEU A 6 3.88 10.19 8.85
C LEU A 6 4.69 10.71 10.04
N LYS A 7 4.73 9.92 11.10
CA LYS A 7 5.56 10.13 12.29
C LYS A 7 6.60 9.03 12.39
N LYS A 8 7.83 9.42 12.64
CA LYS A 8 8.93 8.45 12.86
C LYS A 8 8.96 7.94 14.30
N ASP A 9 8.31 8.66 15.20
CA ASP A 9 8.24 8.41 16.62
C ASP A 9 6.88 8.93 17.14
N LEU A 10 6.17 8.09 17.87
CA LEU A 10 4.86 8.38 18.44
C LEU A 10 4.91 8.60 19.96
N SER A 11 6.10 8.70 20.57
CA SER A 11 6.24 8.87 22.04
C SER A 11 5.51 10.09 22.59
N ALA A 12 5.46 11.18 21.79
CA ALA A 12 4.74 12.40 22.14
C ALA A 12 3.27 12.40 21.64
N HIS A 13 2.84 11.35 20.94
CA HIS A 13 1.47 11.26 20.41
C HIS A 13 0.53 10.69 21.46
N VAL A 14 -0.61 11.34 21.61
CA VAL A 14 -1.65 10.92 22.57
C VAL A 14 -2.95 10.65 21.82
N ASN A 15 -3.53 9.48 22.07
CA ASN A 15 -4.89 9.17 21.69
C ASN A 15 -5.76 9.06 22.96
N PRO A 16 -6.48 10.12 23.36
CA PRO A 16 -7.20 10.13 24.60
C PRO A 16 -8.49 9.32 24.59
N GLN A 17 -8.96 8.89 23.41
CA GLN A 17 -10.27 8.27 23.27
C GLN A 17 -10.21 6.75 23.31
N ARG A 18 -9.14 6.14 22.83
CA ARG A 18 -8.98 4.69 22.78
C ARG A 18 -7.52 4.28 22.50
N PRO A 19 -7.15 3.02 22.77
CA PRO A 19 -5.81 2.54 22.48
C PRO A 19 -5.43 2.72 21.00
N SER A 20 -4.20 3.13 20.75
CA SER A 20 -3.62 3.19 19.41
C SER A 20 -3.05 1.83 18.98
N TYR A 21 -3.00 1.57 17.68
CA TYR A 21 -2.37 0.37 17.12
C TYR A 21 -0.87 0.58 16.80
N ALA A 22 -0.35 1.77 17.08
CA ALA A 22 1.07 2.09 17.13
C ALA A 22 1.30 3.11 18.24
N ALA A 23 2.38 2.99 19.01
CA ALA A 23 2.63 3.81 20.19
C ALA A 23 4.12 3.85 20.55
N GLY A 24 4.49 4.75 21.47
CA GLY A 24 5.86 4.89 21.95
C GLY A 24 6.82 5.24 20.82
N GLU A 25 8.01 4.64 20.80
CA GLU A 25 9.05 4.88 19.80
C GLU A 25 8.71 4.32 18.42
N GLU A 26 7.56 3.66 18.24
CA GLU A 26 7.12 3.20 16.93
C GLU A 26 6.77 4.37 16.01
N GLY A 27 7.08 4.24 14.73
CA GLY A 27 6.60 5.14 13.70
C GLY A 27 5.23 4.72 13.16
N GLY A 28 4.52 5.64 12.51
CA GLY A 28 3.24 5.34 11.87
C GLY A 28 2.61 6.52 11.14
N LEU A 29 1.67 6.21 10.25
CA LEU A 29 0.91 7.21 9.53
C LEU A 29 -0.41 7.49 10.26
N LEU A 30 -0.51 8.64 10.92
CA LEU A 30 -1.74 9.07 11.58
C LEU A 30 -2.90 9.23 10.59
N ILE A 31 -4.09 8.81 10.98
CA ILE A 31 -5.31 8.98 10.17
C ILE A 31 -5.54 10.46 9.88
N CYS A 32 -5.51 11.31 10.91
CA CYS A 32 -5.69 12.75 10.76
C CYS A 32 -4.57 13.54 11.43
N THR A 33 -4.28 14.71 10.86
CA THR A 33 -3.49 15.77 11.46
C THR A 33 -4.09 17.12 11.10
N TRP A 34 -3.80 18.14 11.90
CA TRP A 34 -4.33 19.51 11.71
C TRP A 34 -3.19 20.51 11.56
N PRO A 35 -2.41 20.45 10.46
CA PRO A 35 -1.19 21.28 10.31
C PRO A 35 -1.46 22.78 10.20
N LYS A 36 -2.70 23.17 9.95
CA LYS A 36 -3.16 24.58 9.92
C LYS A 36 -3.96 24.97 11.15
N GLY A 37 -3.98 24.14 12.20
CA GLY A 37 -4.84 24.32 13.36
C GLY A 37 -6.27 23.85 13.10
N GLY A 38 -7.16 24.12 14.06
CA GLY A 38 -8.58 23.73 13.96
C GLY A 38 -8.89 22.30 14.41
N ALA A 39 -7.97 21.66 15.11
CA ALA A 39 -8.27 20.39 15.77
C ALA A 39 -9.40 20.59 16.80
N LEU A 40 -10.40 19.72 16.74
CA LEU A 40 -11.47 19.74 17.75
C LEU A 40 -10.92 19.22 19.07
N SER A 41 -11.49 19.69 20.19
CA SER A 41 -11.17 19.18 21.53
C SER A 41 -11.53 17.70 21.66
N LEU A 42 -12.59 17.27 20.98
CA LEU A 42 -13.01 15.88 20.83
C LEU A 42 -13.20 15.58 19.35
N PRO A 43 -12.13 15.18 18.63
CA PRO A 43 -12.23 14.84 17.23
C PRO A 43 -12.93 13.48 17.03
N PHE A 44 -13.20 13.13 15.78
CA PHE A 44 -13.71 11.80 15.44
C PHE A 44 -12.81 10.70 16.05
N VAL A 45 -13.42 9.70 16.63
CA VAL A 45 -12.77 8.70 17.50
C VAL A 45 -11.53 8.02 16.90
N TYR A 46 -11.47 7.87 15.58
CA TYR A 46 -10.37 7.24 14.87
C TYR A 46 -9.26 8.22 14.43
N SER A 47 -9.48 9.52 14.59
CA SER A 47 -8.59 10.56 14.06
C SER A 47 -7.13 10.43 14.50
N ASN A 48 -6.93 9.99 15.74
CA ASN A 48 -5.60 9.89 16.35
C ASN A 48 -4.97 8.49 16.24
N GLU A 49 -5.54 7.63 15.42
CA GLU A 49 -5.05 6.26 15.26
C GLU A 49 -4.09 6.11 14.09
N VAL A 50 -3.37 4.98 14.09
CA VAL A 50 -2.56 4.48 12.99
C VAL A 50 -3.15 3.13 12.57
N TRP A 51 -3.49 2.98 11.30
CA TRP A 51 -4.08 1.76 10.77
C TRP A 51 -3.26 1.21 9.61
N THR A 52 -2.79 -0.03 9.73
CA THR A 52 -1.96 -0.68 8.71
C THR A 52 -2.62 -0.68 7.34
N GLY A 53 -3.93 -0.91 7.27
CA GLY A 53 -4.67 -0.86 6.01
C GLY A 53 -4.64 0.50 5.34
N ILE A 54 -4.77 1.57 6.12
CA ILE A 54 -4.69 2.94 5.60
C ILE A 54 -3.25 3.30 5.23
N GLU A 55 -2.26 2.85 6.00
CA GLU A 55 -0.84 3.04 5.65
C GLU A 55 -0.54 2.45 4.27
N TYR A 56 -0.94 1.20 4.01
CA TYR A 56 -0.74 0.56 2.70
C TYR A 56 -1.57 1.22 1.59
N GLN A 57 -2.79 1.67 1.87
CA GLN A 57 -3.61 2.40 0.91
C GLN A 57 -2.95 3.72 0.50
N VAL A 58 -2.46 4.50 1.46
CA VAL A 58 -1.77 5.77 1.18
C VAL A 58 -0.44 5.52 0.46
N ALA A 59 0.32 4.50 0.87
CA ALA A 59 1.56 4.12 0.20
C ALA A 59 1.31 3.74 -1.26
N SER A 60 0.32 2.91 -1.54
CA SER A 60 -0.07 2.51 -2.91
C SER A 60 -0.45 3.73 -3.75
N HIS A 61 -1.23 4.65 -3.18
CA HIS A 61 -1.65 5.87 -3.85
C HIS A 61 -0.45 6.78 -4.18
N LEU A 62 0.49 6.95 -3.24
CA LEU A 62 1.72 7.71 -3.49
C LEU A 62 2.53 7.10 -4.64
N MET A 63 2.67 5.78 -4.67
CA MET A 63 3.37 5.07 -5.75
C MET A 63 2.70 5.28 -7.12
N LEU A 64 1.36 5.22 -7.18
CA LEU A 64 0.60 5.51 -8.39
C LEU A 64 0.78 6.96 -8.87
N MET A 65 1.03 7.89 -7.94
CA MET A 65 1.33 9.29 -8.23
C MET A 65 2.82 9.54 -8.54
N GLY A 66 3.64 8.49 -8.63
CA GLY A 66 5.08 8.59 -8.91
C GLY A 66 5.96 8.89 -7.69
N MET A 67 5.37 9.01 -6.50
CA MET A 67 6.06 9.24 -5.22
C MET A 67 6.42 7.90 -4.56
N VAL A 68 7.30 7.15 -5.23
CA VAL A 68 7.61 5.77 -4.83
C VAL A 68 8.36 5.72 -3.50
N ASP A 69 9.34 6.61 -3.31
CA ASP A 69 10.18 6.62 -2.11
C ASP A 69 9.37 6.94 -0.85
N GLU A 70 8.46 7.91 -0.93
CA GLU A 70 7.54 8.26 0.14
C GLU A 70 6.56 7.11 0.45
N GLY A 71 6.09 6.43 -0.58
CA GLY A 71 5.27 5.23 -0.41
C GLY A 71 6.04 4.10 0.29
N LEU A 72 7.28 3.84 -0.13
CA LEU A 72 8.15 2.83 0.48
C LEU A 72 8.55 3.20 1.92
N GLU A 73 8.72 4.49 2.23
CA GLU A 73 8.98 4.93 3.60
C GLU A 73 7.82 4.57 4.54
N ILE A 74 6.57 4.79 4.10
CA ILE A 74 5.39 4.37 4.88
C ILE A 74 5.38 2.85 5.07
N VAL A 75 5.64 2.08 4.00
CA VAL A 75 5.69 0.61 4.08
C VAL A 75 6.75 0.14 5.08
N ARG A 76 7.95 0.68 5.03
CA ARG A 76 9.03 0.34 5.99
C ARG A 76 8.59 0.67 7.41
N THR A 77 8.08 1.87 7.64
CA THR A 77 7.61 2.31 8.96
C THR A 77 6.54 1.37 9.52
N CYS A 78 5.61 0.91 8.67
CA CYS A 78 4.62 -0.09 9.06
C CYS A 78 5.29 -1.44 9.39
N ARG A 79 6.15 -1.96 8.51
CA ARG A 79 6.80 -3.27 8.70
C ARG A 79 7.76 -3.32 9.87
N ASP A 80 8.43 -2.21 10.20
CA ASP A 80 9.32 -2.12 11.34
C ASP A 80 8.61 -2.37 12.68
N ARG A 81 7.30 -2.11 12.76
CA ARG A 81 6.49 -2.47 13.94
C ARG A 81 6.24 -3.98 14.05
N TYR A 82 6.25 -4.68 12.93
CA TYR A 82 5.92 -6.12 12.81
C TYR A 82 7.13 -6.96 12.42
N ASP A 83 8.29 -6.65 12.96
CA ASP A 83 9.56 -7.31 12.64
C ASP A 83 9.88 -8.56 13.47
N GLY A 84 8.98 -8.92 14.38
CA GLY A 84 9.11 -10.09 15.26
C GLY A 84 9.76 -9.79 16.62
N ARG A 85 10.26 -8.58 16.87
CA ARG A 85 10.84 -8.20 18.18
C ARG A 85 9.77 -7.96 19.24
N VAL A 86 8.72 -7.25 18.86
CA VAL A 86 7.59 -6.90 19.75
C VAL A 86 6.28 -7.44 19.20
N ARG A 87 6.05 -7.27 17.90
CA ARG A 87 4.82 -7.69 17.23
C ARG A 87 5.08 -8.84 16.28
N ASN A 88 4.08 -9.73 16.14
CA ASN A 88 4.14 -10.86 15.23
C ASN A 88 4.15 -10.37 13.77
N PRO A 89 5.17 -10.75 12.96
CA PRO A 89 5.26 -10.31 11.55
C PRO A 89 4.18 -10.88 10.64
N PHE A 90 3.45 -11.88 11.09
CA PHE A 90 2.35 -12.53 10.35
C PHE A 90 0.97 -12.14 10.86
N ASP A 91 0.90 -11.18 11.78
CA ASP A 91 -0.36 -10.75 12.41
C ASP A 91 -0.34 -9.22 12.59
N GLU A 92 -0.52 -8.50 11.49
CA GLU A 92 -0.70 -7.05 11.48
C GLU A 92 -2.12 -6.72 11.93
N TYR A 93 -2.40 -6.89 13.21
CA TYR A 93 -3.74 -6.68 13.70
C TYR A 93 -4.12 -5.20 13.80
N GLU A 94 -5.38 -4.96 13.51
CA GLU A 94 -6.03 -3.65 13.61
C GLU A 94 -7.52 -3.93 13.83
N CYS A 95 -8.11 -3.39 14.89
CA CYS A 95 -9.49 -3.71 15.29
C CYS A 95 -9.75 -5.21 15.53
N GLY A 96 -8.71 -5.99 15.83
CA GLY A 96 -8.73 -7.43 15.99
C GLY A 96 -8.03 -8.19 14.88
N HIS A 97 -7.66 -9.44 15.15
CA HIS A 97 -6.83 -10.27 14.27
C HIS A 97 -7.53 -10.67 12.95
N TRP A 98 -8.84 -10.71 12.93
CA TRP A 98 -9.65 -11.18 11.81
C TRP A 98 -10.09 -10.08 10.84
N TYR A 99 -9.75 -8.84 11.11
CA TYR A 99 -10.19 -7.72 10.28
C TYR A 99 -9.49 -7.66 8.93
N ALA A 100 -8.28 -8.25 8.84
CA ALA A 100 -7.51 -8.47 7.61
C ALA A 100 -7.23 -7.21 6.78
N ARG A 101 -7.16 -6.02 7.36
CA ARG A 101 -6.87 -4.78 6.63
C ARG A 101 -5.46 -4.74 6.05
N ALA A 102 -4.53 -5.54 6.57
CA ALA A 102 -3.22 -5.75 5.98
C ALA A 102 -3.28 -6.23 4.52
N MET A 103 -4.41 -6.84 4.10
CA MET A 103 -4.64 -7.21 2.69
C MET A 103 -4.56 -6.01 1.73
N SER A 104 -4.75 -4.78 2.19
CA SER A 104 -4.56 -3.59 1.35
C SER A 104 -3.12 -3.45 0.83
N SER A 105 -2.15 -4.18 1.41
CA SER A 105 -0.78 -4.29 0.90
C SER A 105 -0.70 -4.83 -0.53
N TYR A 106 -1.69 -5.60 -1.00
CA TYR A 106 -1.77 -6.00 -2.40
C TYR A 106 -1.85 -4.80 -3.36
N GLY A 107 -2.40 -3.68 -2.93
CA GLY A 107 -2.38 -2.43 -3.70
C GLY A 107 -0.99 -1.90 -4.01
N LEU A 108 0.03 -2.27 -3.23
CA LEU A 108 1.43 -1.90 -3.49
C LEU A 108 1.93 -2.52 -4.80
N LEU A 109 1.51 -3.74 -5.14
CA LEU A 109 1.85 -4.39 -6.40
C LEU A 109 1.33 -3.58 -7.58
N GLN A 110 0.10 -3.07 -7.51
CA GLN A 110 -0.45 -2.17 -8.52
C GLN A 110 0.29 -0.83 -8.54
N GLY A 111 0.57 -0.25 -7.38
CA GLY A 111 1.30 1.02 -7.26
C GLY A 111 2.69 0.97 -7.90
N LEU A 112 3.40 -0.14 -7.73
CA LEU A 112 4.75 -0.33 -8.28
C LEU A 112 4.74 -0.77 -9.75
N SER A 113 3.90 -1.74 -10.10
CA SER A 113 3.85 -2.32 -11.46
C SER A 113 3.00 -1.52 -12.43
N GLY A 114 2.05 -0.74 -11.95
CA GLY A 114 1.03 -0.09 -12.77
C GLY A 114 0.16 -1.07 -13.55
N ALA A 115 0.10 -2.34 -13.11
CA ALA A 115 -0.67 -3.37 -13.80
C ALA A 115 -2.18 -3.17 -13.56
N ARG A 116 -2.94 -3.06 -14.64
CA ARG A 116 -4.40 -2.99 -14.64
C ARG A 116 -4.96 -3.75 -15.83
N TYR A 117 -5.81 -4.73 -15.56
CA TYR A 117 -6.51 -5.46 -16.59
C TYR A 117 -7.92 -4.91 -16.78
N ASP A 118 -8.23 -4.50 -18.02
CA ASP A 118 -9.56 -4.12 -18.44
C ASP A 118 -10.22 -5.34 -19.08
N ALA A 119 -11.18 -5.93 -18.37
CA ALA A 119 -11.84 -7.16 -18.81
C ALA A 119 -12.90 -6.91 -19.91
N VAL A 120 -13.38 -5.69 -20.07
CA VAL A 120 -14.36 -5.34 -21.10
C VAL A 120 -13.67 -5.23 -22.45
N ASP A 121 -12.61 -4.43 -22.51
CA ASP A 121 -11.84 -4.24 -23.76
C ASP A 121 -10.75 -5.29 -23.94
N GLN A 122 -10.50 -6.15 -22.93
CA GLN A 122 -9.45 -7.17 -22.91
C GLN A 122 -8.05 -6.55 -23.10
N VAL A 123 -7.80 -5.43 -22.43
CA VAL A 123 -6.54 -4.69 -22.49
C VAL A 123 -5.79 -4.83 -21.17
N LEU A 124 -4.54 -5.25 -21.24
CA LEU A 124 -3.61 -5.20 -20.12
C LEU A 124 -2.81 -3.89 -20.19
N HIS A 125 -3.06 -3.01 -19.23
CA HIS A 125 -2.23 -1.80 -19.07
C HIS A 125 -1.08 -2.11 -18.13
N LEU A 126 0.12 -1.65 -18.48
CA LEU A 126 1.33 -1.79 -17.68
C LEU A 126 2.11 -0.47 -17.70
N GLN A 127 2.02 0.28 -16.61
CA GLN A 127 2.70 1.57 -16.46
C GLN A 127 3.47 1.59 -15.13
N PRO A 128 4.63 0.92 -15.06
CA PRO A 128 5.37 0.77 -13.81
C PRO A 128 5.86 2.12 -13.28
N SER A 129 5.82 2.25 -11.95
CA SER A 129 6.43 3.35 -11.20
C SER A 129 7.89 3.05 -10.83
N ILE A 130 8.39 1.88 -11.22
CA ILE A 130 9.78 1.41 -11.04
C ILE A 130 10.45 1.24 -12.40
N THR A 131 11.77 1.17 -12.41
CA THR A 131 12.60 0.94 -13.61
C THR A 131 13.18 -0.47 -13.61
N GLY A 132 13.56 -0.95 -14.81
CA GLY A 132 14.18 -2.26 -14.98
C GLY A 132 13.18 -3.42 -15.07
N ASP A 133 13.72 -4.62 -15.07
CA ASP A 133 12.94 -5.85 -15.15
C ASP A 133 12.25 -6.15 -13.81
N PHE A 134 11.01 -6.59 -13.89
CA PHE A 134 10.26 -7.00 -12.69
C PHE A 134 9.19 -8.04 -13.03
N ARG A 135 8.71 -8.72 -11.99
CA ARG A 135 7.59 -9.67 -12.04
C ARG A 135 6.65 -9.39 -10.88
N CYS A 136 5.36 -9.43 -11.11
CA CYS A 136 4.37 -9.37 -10.04
C CYS A 136 3.16 -10.25 -10.33
N PHE A 137 2.41 -10.57 -9.28
CA PHE A 137 1.19 -11.33 -9.37
C PHE A 137 0.06 -10.52 -10.02
N LEU A 138 -0.72 -11.18 -10.87
CA LEU A 138 -1.95 -10.66 -11.44
C LEU A 138 -3.05 -11.71 -11.26
N SER A 139 -4.21 -11.29 -10.76
CA SER A 139 -5.41 -12.12 -10.68
C SER A 139 -6.58 -11.41 -11.34
N THR A 140 -7.39 -12.17 -12.05
CA THR A 140 -8.64 -11.73 -12.69
C THR A 140 -9.78 -12.66 -12.29
N ALA A 141 -10.98 -12.39 -12.73
CA ALA A 141 -12.13 -13.27 -12.46
C ALA A 141 -11.99 -14.67 -13.09
N THR A 142 -11.21 -14.81 -14.15
CA THR A 142 -11.14 -16.03 -14.98
C THR A 142 -9.79 -16.76 -14.89
N GLY A 143 -8.77 -16.13 -14.31
CA GLY A 143 -7.46 -16.76 -14.20
C GLY A 143 -6.47 -15.89 -13.43
N TYR A 144 -5.32 -16.46 -13.16
CA TYR A 144 -4.21 -15.74 -12.50
C TYR A 144 -2.85 -16.12 -13.09
N GLY A 145 -1.86 -15.29 -12.84
CA GLY A 145 -0.53 -15.52 -13.34
C GLY A 145 0.46 -14.42 -12.92
N THR A 146 1.43 -14.21 -13.77
CA THR A 146 2.50 -13.24 -13.58
C THR A 146 2.51 -12.23 -14.71
N VAL A 147 2.60 -10.96 -14.36
CA VAL A 147 2.79 -9.85 -15.29
C VAL A 147 4.09 -9.12 -14.96
N GLY A 148 4.73 -8.54 -15.93
CA GLY A 148 5.96 -7.80 -15.69
C GLY A 148 6.64 -7.26 -16.94
N VAL A 149 7.90 -6.89 -16.75
CA VAL A 149 8.80 -6.46 -17.84
C VAL A 149 10.06 -7.32 -17.79
N LYS A 150 10.50 -7.81 -18.93
CA LYS A 150 11.74 -8.56 -19.11
C LYS A 150 12.47 -8.07 -20.36
N GLY A 151 13.71 -7.63 -20.19
CA GLY A 151 14.48 -7.05 -21.29
C GLY A 151 13.79 -5.86 -21.95
N GLY A 152 13.11 -5.01 -21.17
CA GLY A 152 12.37 -3.85 -21.64
C GLY A 152 11.04 -4.17 -22.33
N LYS A 153 10.60 -5.44 -22.37
CA LYS A 153 9.35 -5.87 -23.01
C LYS A 153 8.34 -6.34 -21.96
N PRO A 154 7.07 -5.90 -22.07
CA PRO A 154 6.02 -6.39 -21.20
C PRO A 154 5.69 -7.85 -21.51
N PHE A 155 5.28 -8.60 -20.48
CA PHE A 155 4.83 -9.97 -20.64
C PHE A 155 3.66 -10.30 -19.69
N LEU A 156 2.91 -11.34 -20.05
CA LEU A 156 1.91 -12.00 -19.23
C LEU A 156 2.12 -13.51 -19.33
N GLU A 157 2.28 -14.19 -18.21
CA GLU A 157 2.35 -15.65 -18.09
C GLU A 157 1.16 -16.12 -17.25
N VAL A 158 0.21 -16.80 -17.85
CA VAL A 158 -0.97 -17.35 -17.16
C VAL A 158 -0.57 -18.66 -16.49
N ALA A 159 -0.76 -18.75 -15.17
CA ALA A 159 -0.46 -19.94 -14.38
C ALA A 159 -1.66 -20.87 -14.25
N SER A 160 -2.88 -20.32 -14.22
CA SER A 160 -4.12 -21.12 -14.15
C SER A 160 -5.30 -20.31 -14.69
N GLY A 161 -6.28 -21.03 -15.25
CA GLY A 161 -7.45 -20.42 -15.89
C GLY A 161 -7.10 -19.77 -17.23
N GLN A 162 -7.82 -18.71 -17.57
CA GLN A 162 -7.64 -17.95 -18.81
C GLN A 162 -7.65 -16.44 -18.51
N ILE A 163 -6.75 -15.70 -19.15
CA ILE A 163 -6.75 -14.24 -19.16
C ILE A 163 -6.65 -13.83 -20.62
N GLU A 164 -7.78 -13.45 -21.20
CA GLU A 164 -7.84 -13.07 -22.61
C GLU A 164 -7.34 -11.62 -22.78
N VAL A 165 -6.22 -11.43 -23.47
CA VAL A 165 -5.62 -10.13 -23.73
C VAL A 165 -5.51 -9.88 -25.22
N LYS A 166 -6.27 -8.92 -25.73
CA LYS A 166 -6.18 -8.46 -27.13
C LYS A 166 -4.96 -7.56 -27.37
N SER A 167 -4.60 -6.78 -26.35
CA SER A 167 -3.43 -5.90 -26.44
C SER A 167 -2.81 -5.61 -25.07
N ILE A 168 -1.51 -5.37 -25.07
CA ILE A 168 -0.78 -4.86 -23.89
C ILE A 168 -0.38 -3.41 -24.18
N GLN A 169 -0.90 -2.49 -23.40
CA GLN A 169 -0.51 -1.08 -23.42
C GLN A 169 0.58 -0.85 -22.39
N TYR A 170 1.81 -0.82 -22.85
CA TYR A 170 2.99 -0.61 -22.01
C TYR A 170 3.56 0.79 -22.17
N LYS A 171 3.78 1.46 -21.03
CA LYS A 171 4.48 2.73 -20.95
C LYS A 171 5.57 2.64 -19.92
N ALA A 172 6.83 2.56 -20.37
CA ALA A 172 7.97 2.56 -19.48
C ALA A 172 8.02 3.85 -18.64
N LYS A 173 8.53 3.74 -17.42
CA LYS A 173 8.91 4.91 -16.64
C LYS A 173 10.07 5.61 -17.33
N ALA A 174 9.93 6.89 -17.58
CA ALA A 174 11.00 7.74 -18.10
C ALA A 174 12.11 7.94 -17.06
#